data_bfe13b4a2d994dd029f44733fc0607a8
#
_entry.id   bfe13b4a2d994dd029f44733fc0607a8
#
_cell.length_a   1.000
_cell.length_b   1.000
_cell.length_c   1.000
_cell.angle_alpha   90.00
_cell.angle_beta   90.00
_cell.angle_gamma   90.00
#
_symmetry.space_group_name_H-M   'P 1'
#
loop_
_entity.id
_entity.type
_entity.pdbx_description
1 polymer ?
#
loop_
_entity_poly.entity_id
_entity_poly.type
_entity_poly.pdbx_seq_one_letter_code
_entity_poly.pdbx_strand_id
1 'polypeptide(L)'
;MSALARPDAGIRHPARGGPGAERTRRSLGAREIVACLVCGRAFRVRCALMKPKLRVWVTFGEDLKFGDGRARLLALIDERGSLKKAAQELEMSYRNAWGYLRDLEEAAGFKFVERVPGGGPESGMRLTKAGKRFLERYHKFRSGLDEAARRQFDRAFGA
;
A
#
# COMPACT_ATOMS: atom_id res chain seq x y z
N MET A 1 -38.44 3.48 -6.08
CA MET A 1 -37.81 4.50 -5.23
C MET A 1 -36.31 4.34 -5.40
N SER A 2 -35.73 5.23 -6.16
CA SER A 2 -34.36 5.13 -6.70
C SER A 2 -33.32 5.42 -5.63
N ALA A 3 -32.40 4.48 -5.40
CA ALA A 3 -31.19 4.70 -4.61
C ALA A 3 -30.13 5.31 -5.53
N LEU A 4 -29.82 6.58 -5.30
CA LEU A 4 -28.76 7.34 -5.97
C LEU A 4 -27.39 6.79 -5.57
N ALA A 5 -26.68 6.22 -6.55
CA ALA A 5 -25.27 5.88 -6.46
C ALA A 5 -24.44 7.16 -6.26
N ARG A 6 -23.59 7.19 -5.22
CA ARG A 6 -22.64 8.27 -5.00
C ARG A 6 -21.41 8.03 -5.88
N PRO A 7 -20.93 9.05 -6.62
CA PRO A 7 -19.74 8.94 -7.44
C PRO A 7 -18.46 8.81 -6.60
N ASP A 8 -17.59 7.95 -7.07
CA ASP A 8 -16.24 7.68 -6.58
C ASP A 8 -15.40 8.97 -6.60
N ALA A 9 -15.12 9.53 -5.43
CA ALA A 9 -14.23 10.67 -5.31
C ALA A 9 -12.78 10.20 -5.51
N GLY A 10 -12.33 10.20 -6.76
CA GLY A 10 -10.97 9.92 -7.14
C GLY A 10 -9.99 10.80 -6.38
N ILE A 11 -9.13 10.19 -5.58
CA ILE A 11 -8.03 10.85 -4.88
C ILE A 11 -7.03 11.32 -5.95
N ARG A 12 -7.05 12.61 -6.27
CA ARG A 12 -6.01 13.26 -7.07
C ARG A 12 -4.77 13.43 -6.21
N HIS A 13 -3.70 12.73 -6.57
CA HIS A 13 -2.37 12.99 -6.01
C HIS A 13 -1.78 14.23 -6.67
N PRO A 14 -1.36 15.26 -5.91
CA PRO A 14 -0.56 16.32 -6.46
C PRO A 14 0.86 15.83 -6.74
N ALA A 15 1.31 16.04 -7.97
CA ALA A 15 2.71 15.90 -8.34
C ALA A 15 3.52 16.99 -7.61
N ARG A 16 4.44 16.60 -6.75
CA ARG A 16 5.46 17.51 -6.22
C ARG A 16 6.83 17.05 -6.67
N GLY A 17 7.43 17.86 -7.53
CA GLY A 17 8.84 17.83 -7.81
C GLY A 17 9.62 18.29 -6.57
N GLY A 18 10.59 17.53 -6.18
CA GLY A 18 11.62 17.92 -5.20
C GLY A 18 12.97 18.07 -5.90
N PRO A 19 13.80 19.03 -5.52
CA PRO A 19 15.05 19.34 -6.20
C PRO A 19 16.22 18.50 -5.70
N GLY A 20 17.12 18.19 -6.65
CA GLY A 20 18.55 18.06 -6.38
C GLY A 20 19.02 16.81 -5.66
N ALA A 21 19.39 15.78 -6.42
CA ALA A 21 20.34 14.79 -5.96
C ALA A 21 21.49 14.69 -6.96
N GLU A 22 22.60 15.05 -6.46
CA GLU A 22 23.98 15.07 -6.92
C GLU A 22 24.32 13.84 -7.78
N ARG A 23 24.84 14.10 -8.97
CA ARG A 23 25.30 13.09 -9.91
C ARG A 23 26.63 12.47 -9.44
N THR A 24 26.58 11.37 -8.78
CA THR A 24 27.75 10.50 -8.68
C THR A 24 27.80 9.65 -9.94
N ARG A 25 28.70 10.02 -10.87
CA ARG A 25 29.05 9.20 -12.03
C ARG A 25 29.77 7.95 -11.53
N ARG A 26 29.05 6.83 -11.45
CA ARG A 26 29.67 5.51 -11.40
C ARG A 26 29.52 4.85 -12.76
N SER A 27 30.66 4.41 -13.28
CA SER A 27 30.92 3.72 -14.53
C SER A 27 29.84 2.70 -14.90
N LEU A 28 29.20 2.92 -16.05
CA LEU A 28 28.28 2.01 -16.71
C LEU A 28 29.08 0.88 -17.38
N GLY A 29 29.21 -0.24 -16.69
CA GLY A 29 29.62 -1.49 -17.28
C GLY A 29 28.45 -2.19 -17.98
N ALA A 30 28.78 -2.79 -19.12
CA ALA A 30 28.04 -3.81 -19.87
C ALA A 30 26.61 -3.46 -20.33
N ARG A 31 26.52 -3.17 -21.61
CA ARG A 31 25.26 -3.09 -22.38
C ARG A 31 24.84 -4.52 -22.76
N GLU A 32 24.01 -5.14 -21.99
CA GLU A 32 23.34 -6.36 -22.43
C GLU A 32 22.18 -6.03 -23.37
N ILE A 33 22.31 -6.52 -24.60
CA ILE A 33 21.27 -6.45 -25.61
C ILE A 33 20.43 -7.72 -25.45
N VAL A 34 19.23 -7.58 -24.88
CA VAL A 34 18.29 -8.70 -24.83
C VAL A 34 17.46 -8.68 -26.11
N ALA A 35 17.60 -9.72 -26.93
CA ALA A 35 16.80 -9.91 -28.13
C ALA A 35 15.39 -10.36 -27.72
N CYS A 36 14.37 -9.58 -28.09
CA CYS A 36 12.98 -9.99 -27.93
C CYS A 36 12.65 -11.11 -28.90
N LEU A 37 12.46 -12.33 -28.41
CA LEU A 37 12.16 -13.53 -29.21
C LEU A 37 10.78 -13.49 -29.90
N VAL A 38 9.94 -12.51 -29.63
CA VAL A 38 8.56 -12.44 -30.15
C VAL A 38 8.42 -11.61 -31.42
N CYS A 39 9.28 -10.63 -31.67
CA CYS A 39 9.11 -9.73 -32.84
C CYS A 39 10.33 -9.55 -33.72
N GLY A 40 11.44 -10.26 -33.49
CA GLY A 40 12.66 -10.21 -34.34
C GLY A 40 13.34 -8.85 -34.45
N ARG A 41 12.90 -7.82 -33.73
CA ARG A 41 13.49 -6.48 -33.70
C ARG A 41 14.23 -6.27 -32.39
N ALA A 42 15.50 -5.91 -32.48
CA ALA A 42 16.29 -5.50 -31.32
C ALA A 42 15.74 -4.19 -30.74
N PHE A 43 14.84 -4.30 -29.79
CA PHE A 43 14.32 -3.15 -29.04
C PHE A 43 15.25 -2.91 -27.85
N ARG A 44 15.96 -1.80 -27.86
CA ARG A 44 16.84 -1.40 -26.75
C ARG A 44 15.98 -0.90 -25.57
N VAL A 45 15.38 -1.83 -24.85
CA VAL A 45 14.76 -1.49 -23.56
C VAL A 45 15.85 -1.54 -22.51
N ARG A 46 16.01 -0.50 -21.73
CA ARG A 46 16.87 -0.53 -20.52
C ARG A 46 16.15 -1.35 -19.45
N CYS A 47 16.16 -2.68 -19.58
CA CYS A 47 15.53 -3.60 -18.62
C CYS A 47 16.02 -3.40 -17.19
N ALA A 48 17.27 -2.98 -17.00
CA ALA A 48 17.86 -2.72 -15.69
C ALA A 48 17.15 -1.65 -14.84
N LEU A 49 16.23 -0.86 -15.44
CA LEU A 49 15.47 0.17 -14.73
C LEU A 49 13.98 -0.16 -14.55
N MET A 50 13.52 -1.27 -15.14
CA MET A 50 12.12 -1.68 -15.01
C MET A 50 11.93 -2.54 -13.77
N LYS A 51 10.85 -2.28 -13.04
CA LYS A 51 10.45 -3.07 -11.86
C LYS A 51 8.94 -3.28 -11.91
N PRO A 52 8.45 -4.50 -11.65
CA PRO A 52 7.03 -4.72 -11.56
C PRO A 52 6.47 -3.99 -10.33
N LYS A 53 5.31 -3.35 -10.49
CA LYS A 53 4.58 -2.73 -9.39
C LYS A 53 3.14 -3.20 -9.42
N LEU A 54 2.73 -3.88 -8.36
CA LEU A 54 1.36 -4.33 -8.18
C LEU A 54 0.57 -3.39 -7.28
N ARG A 55 -0.71 -3.24 -7.59
CA ARG A 55 -1.71 -2.70 -6.66
C ARG A 55 -2.71 -3.80 -6.39
N VAL A 56 -2.90 -4.13 -5.13
CA VAL A 56 -3.75 -5.24 -4.71
C VAL A 56 -4.72 -4.75 -3.65
N TRP A 57 -5.96 -5.20 -3.75
CA TRP A 57 -6.98 -4.97 -2.74
C TRP A 57 -7.61 -6.31 -2.36
N VAL A 58 -7.87 -6.49 -1.08
CA VAL A 58 -8.77 -7.50 -0.56
C VAL A 58 -10.12 -6.82 -0.36
N THR A 59 -11.17 -7.35 -0.96
CA THR A 59 -12.52 -6.78 -0.84
C THR A 59 -13.29 -7.49 0.26
N PHE A 60 -14.00 -6.70 1.07
CA PHE A 60 -15.01 -7.18 2.00
C PHE A 60 -16.38 -6.85 1.40
N GLY A 61 -17.16 -7.87 1.04
CA GLY A 61 -18.38 -7.65 0.27
C GLY A 61 -18.08 -7.00 -1.09
N GLU A 62 -19.00 -6.17 -1.57
CA GLU A 62 -18.89 -5.54 -2.89
C GLU A 62 -18.14 -4.21 -2.86
N ASP A 63 -18.17 -3.46 -1.76
CA ASP A 63 -17.77 -2.05 -1.74
C ASP A 63 -16.48 -1.75 -0.99
N LEU A 64 -16.15 -2.50 0.04
CA LEU A 64 -15.01 -2.16 0.88
C LEU A 64 -13.71 -2.79 0.37
N LYS A 65 -12.78 -1.95 -0.07
CA LYS A 65 -11.45 -2.35 -0.52
C LYS A 65 -10.41 -2.13 0.58
N PHE A 66 -9.75 -3.20 1.02
CA PHE A 66 -8.60 -3.14 1.91
C PHE A 66 -7.31 -3.29 1.10
N GLY A 67 -6.42 -2.31 1.17
CA GLY A 67 -5.14 -2.30 0.46
C GLY A 67 -4.03 -1.71 1.30
N ASP A 68 -2.87 -1.47 0.67
CA ASP A 68 -1.64 -1.02 1.32
C ASP A 68 -1.83 0.26 2.16
N GLY A 69 -2.69 1.20 1.72
CA GLY A 69 -2.97 2.42 2.48
C GLY A 69 -3.67 2.18 3.82
N ARG A 70 -4.69 1.31 3.84
CA ARG A 70 -5.38 0.93 5.08
C ARG A 70 -4.51 0.06 5.98
N ALA A 71 -3.71 -0.83 5.40
CA ALA A 71 -2.73 -1.63 6.13
C ALA A 71 -1.70 -0.74 6.84
N ARG A 72 -1.18 0.29 6.14
CA ARG A 72 -0.26 1.25 6.72
C ARG A 72 -0.90 2.09 7.83
N LEU A 73 -2.15 2.50 7.67
CA LEU A 73 -2.89 3.20 8.73
C LEU A 73 -2.96 2.35 10.00
N LEU A 74 -3.35 1.07 9.89
CA LEU A 74 -3.40 0.15 11.02
C LEU A 74 -2.02 -0.03 11.69
N ALA A 75 -0.96 -0.23 10.91
CA ALA A 75 0.40 -0.35 11.41
C ALA A 75 0.82 0.90 12.21
N LEU A 76 0.58 2.09 11.65
CA LEU A 76 0.91 3.36 12.32
C LEU A 76 0.09 3.59 13.59
N ILE A 77 -1.16 3.13 13.66
CA ILE A 77 -1.94 3.20 14.89
C ILE A 77 -1.27 2.36 16.00
N ASP A 78 -0.82 1.16 15.68
CA ASP A 78 -0.14 0.29 16.66
C ASP A 78 1.24 0.84 17.08
N GLU A 79 1.99 1.42 16.14
CA GLU A 79 3.32 2.00 16.39
C GLU A 79 3.25 3.32 17.19
N ARG A 80 2.32 4.21 16.83
CA ARG A 80 2.20 5.56 17.42
C ARG A 80 1.26 5.61 18.62
N GLY A 81 0.50 4.57 18.84
CA GLY A 81 -0.50 4.51 19.91
C GLY A 81 -1.66 5.51 19.72
N SER A 82 -1.83 6.10 18.53
CA SER A 82 -2.79 7.19 18.29
C SER A 82 -3.23 7.28 16.85
N LEU A 83 -4.55 7.23 16.63
CA LEU A 83 -5.15 7.46 15.32
C LEU A 83 -4.87 8.86 14.78
N LYS A 84 -4.81 9.87 15.67
CA LYS A 84 -4.51 11.25 15.27
C LYS A 84 -3.11 11.38 14.69
N LYS A 85 -2.10 10.81 15.39
CA LYS A 85 -0.71 10.80 14.91
C LYS A 85 -0.56 9.99 13.63
N ALA A 86 -1.20 8.83 13.54
CA ALA A 86 -1.19 8.00 12.33
C ALA A 86 -1.81 8.71 11.13
N ALA A 87 -2.92 9.40 11.31
CA ALA A 87 -3.57 10.19 10.26
C ALA A 87 -2.68 11.36 9.78
N GLN A 88 -2.02 12.07 10.71
CA GLN A 88 -1.09 13.14 10.38
C GLN A 88 0.10 12.63 9.55
N GLU A 89 0.67 11.49 9.90
CA GLU A 89 1.80 10.90 9.16
C GLU A 89 1.41 10.45 7.74
N LEU A 90 0.15 10.09 7.53
CA LEU A 90 -0.41 9.74 6.22
C LEU A 90 -0.99 10.94 5.46
N GLU A 91 -0.82 12.16 5.98
CA GLU A 91 -1.35 13.39 5.39
C GLU A 91 -2.87 13.35 5.14
N MET A 92 -3.60 12.63 6.00
CA MET A 92 -5.06 12.51 5.91
C MET A 92 -5.75 13.18 7.09
N SER A 93 -7.01 13.60 6.89
CA SER A 93 -7.80 14.15 7.99
C SER A 93 -8.15 13.06 9.02
N TYR A 94 -8.19 13.43 10.29
CA TYR A 94 -8.63 12.53 11.37
C TYR A 94 -10.01 11.93 11.10
N ARG A 95 -10.92 12.74 10.55
CA ARG A 95 -12.28 12.31 10.20
C ARG A 95 -12.27 11.19 9.15
N ASN A 96 -11.43 11.31 8.12
CA ASN A 96 -11.29 10.29 7.09
C ASN A 96 -10.67 9.01 7.66
N ALA A 97 -9.62 9.13 8.49
CA ALA A 97 -9.00 7.98 9.14
C ALA A 97 -10.00 7.21 10.01
N TRP A 98 -10.82 7.94 10.75
CA TRP A 98 -11.88 7.37 11.59
C TRP A 98 -12.99 6.70 10.76
N GLY A 99 -13.40 7.34 9.65
CA GLY A 99 -14.35 6.76 8.70
C GLY A 99 -13.84 5.43 8.14
N TYR A 100 -12.60 5.39 7.63
CA TYR A 100 -11.99 4.16 7.10
C TYR A 100 -11.92 3.03 8.12
N LEU A 101 -11.61 3.36 9.37
CA LEU A 101 -11.54 2.37 10.44
C LEU A 101 -12.92 1.78 10.76
N ARG A 102 -13.93 2.65 10.89
CA ARG A 102 -15.30 2.24 11.17
C ARG A 102 -15.85 1.34 10.07
N ASP A 103 -15.72 1.78 8.82
CA ASP A 103 -16.22 1.03 7.66
C ASP A 103 -15.51 -0.34 7.55
N LEU A 104 -14.21 -0.40 7.89
CA LEU A 104 -13.46 -1.65 7.92
C LEU A 104 -13.93 -2.59 9.03
N GLU A 105 -14.18 -2.07 10.23
CA GLU A 105 -14.66 -2.86 11.37
C GLU A 105 -16.08 -3.38 11.13
N GLU A 106 -16.94 -2.57 10.51
CA GLU A 106 -18.30 -2.95 10.14
C GLU A 106 -18.29 -4.08 9.10
N ALA A 107 -17.51 -3.95 8.05
CA ALA A 107 -17.42 -4.95 7.00
C ALA A 107 -16.74 -6.25 7.46
N ALA A 108 -15.76 -6.17 8.35
CA ALA A 108 -15.05 -7.33 8.87
C ALA A 108 -15.79 -8.06 10.00
N GLY A 109 -16.75 -7.40 10.64
CA GLY A 109 -17.52 -7.95 11.77
C GLY A 109 -16.74 -8.06 13.08
N PHE A 110 -15.57 -7.42 13.18
CA PHE A 110 -14.76 -7.38 14.41
C PHE A 110 -13.98 -6.08 14.55
N LYS A 111 -13.55 -5.77 15.80
CA LYS A 111 -12.78 -4.57 16.09
C LYS A 111 -11.31 -4.74 15.72
N PHE A 112 -10.78 -3.80 14.92
CA PHE A 112 -9.36 -3.73 14.59
C PHE A 112 -8.56 -3.02 15.66
N VAL A 113 -9.16 -2.03 16.32
CA VAL A 113 -8.49 -1.22 17.33
C VAL A 113 -9.27 -1.23 18.65
N GLU A 114 -8.53 -1.05 19.73
CA GLU A 114 -9.06 -0.86 21.08
C GLU A 114 -8.40 0.35 21.73
N ARG A 115 -9.14 0.99 22.64
CA ARG A 115 -8.57 2.03 23.49
C ARG A 115 -7.80 1.40 24.64
N VAL A 116 -6.62 1.94 24.89
CA VAL A 116 -5.85 1.60 26.12
C VAL A 116 -6.36 2.52 27.22
N PRO A 117 -7.01 1.99 28.26
CA PRO A 117 -7.43 2.79 29.41
C PRO A 117 -6.18 3.28 30.15
N GLY A 118 -6.13 4.57 30.46
CA GLY A 118 -5.05 5.20 31.23
C GLY A 118 -5.19 6.72 31.19
N GLY A 119 -5.09 7.38 32.32
CA GLY A 119 -5.11 8.84 32.47
C GLY A 119 -3.70 9.43 32.35
N GLY A 120 -3.02 9.21 31.23
CA GLY A 120 -1.64 9.69 31.07
C GLY A 120 -1.11 9.55 29.65
N PRO A 121 0.19 9.76 29.42
CA PRO A 121 0.82 9.64 28.09
C PRO A 121 0.67 8.26 27.45
N GLU A 122 0.29 7.24 28.23
CA GLU A 122 0.05 5.88 27.76
C GLU A 122 -1.41 5.59 27.35
N SER A 123 -2.33 6.55 27.58
CA SER A 123 -3.70 6.45 27.05
C SER A 123 -3.68 6.62 25.54
N GLY A 124 -4.16 5.61 24.83
CA GLY A 124 -4.06 5.63 23.37
C GLY A 124 -4.95 4.64 22.68
N MET A 125 -4.55 4.30 21.48
CA MET A 125 -5.23 3.33 20.63
C MET A 125 -4.19 2.31 20.13
N ARG A 126 -4.51 1.04 20.24
CA ARG A 126 -3.67 -0.05 19.72
C ARG A 126 -4.50 -1.03 18.90
N LEU A 127 -3.83 -1.87 18.14
CA LEU A 127 -4.51 -2.97 17.45
C LEU A 127 -4.95 -4.05 18.45
N THR A 128 -6.14 -4.57 18.22
CA THR A 128 -6.61 -5.80 18.90
C THR A 128 -5.79 -7.01 18.43
N LYS A 129 -5.88 -8.12 19.15
CA LYS A 129 -5.27 -9.39 18.71
C LYS A 129 -5.78 -9.83 17.33
N ALA A 130 -7.08 -9.59 17.04
CA ALA A 130 -7.68 -9.89 15.75
C ALA A 130 -7.13 -8.97 14.65
N GLY A 131 -7.00 -7.67 14.92
CA GLY A 131 -6.43 -6.69 14.01
C GLY A 131 -4.97 -7.00 13.65
N LYS A 132 -4.13 -7.33 14.64
CA LYS A 132 -2.72 -7.73 14.40
C LYS A 132 -2.64 -8.97 13.53
N ARG A 133 -3.40 -10.01 13.86
CA ARG A 133 -3.42 -11.26 13.08
C ARG A 133 -3.90 -11.06 11.65
N PHE A 134 -4.87 -10.17 11.44
CA PHE A 134 -5.34 -9.81 10.10
C PHE A 134 -4.25 -9.08 9.32
N LEU A 135 -3.61 -8.08 9.92
CA LEU A 135 -2.54 -7.30 9.29
C LEU A 135 -1.33 -8.19 8.91
N GLU A 136 -0.91 -9.11 9.78
CA GLU A 136 0.14 -10.10 9.50
C GLU A 136 -0.22 -10.97 8.28
N ARG A 137 -1.47 -11.47 8.22
CA ARG A 137 -1.95 -12.27 7.07
C ARG A 137 -1.96 -11.46 5.78
N TYR A 138 -2.38 -10.20 5.84
CA TYR A 138 -2.35 -9.32 4.70
C TYR A 138 -0.91 -9.08 4.20
N HIS A 139 0.03 -8.80 5.09
CA HIS A 139 1.44 -8.62 4.72
C HIS A 139 2.04 -9.88 4.10
N LYS A 140 1.76 -11.05 4.66
CA LYS A 140 2.21 -12.34 4.09
C LYS A 140 1.63 -12.58 2.70
N PHE A 141 0.35 -12.32 2.51
CA PHE A 141 -0.31 -12.42 1.21
C PHE A 141 0.32 -11.44 0.20
N ARG A 142 0.49 -10.18 0.60
CA ARG A 142 1.06 -9.12 -0.23
C ARG A 142 2.48 -9.42 -0.67
N SER A 143 3.36 -9.86 0.25
CA SER A 143 4.73 -10.24 -0.08
C SER A 143 4.81 -11.42 -1.05
N GLY A 144 3.95 -12.44 -0.86
CA GLY A 144 3.89 -13.57 -1.79
C GLY A 144 3.49 -13.18 -3.22
N LEU A 145 2.58 -12.21 -3.36
CA LEU A 145 2.23 -11.66 -4.67
C LEU A 145 3.37 -10.84 -5.30
N ASP A 146 4.09 -10.05 -4.52
CA ASP A 146 5.24 -9.29 -5.01
C ASP A 146 6.35 -10.23 -5.51
N GLU A 147 6.63 -11.31 -4.78
CA GLU A 147 7.59 -12.33 -5.21
C GLU A 147 7.14 -13.04 -6.49
N ALA A 148 5.85 -13.41 -6.58
CA ALA A 148 5.29 -14.02 -7.78
C ALA A 148 5.40 -13.08 -8.99
N ALA A 149 5.09 -11.80 -8.79
CA ALA A 149 5.21 -10.79 -9.84
C ALA A 149 6.65 -10.61 -10.31
N ARG A 150 7.63 -10.58 -9.39
CA ARG A 150 9.05 -10.52 -9.73
C ARG A 150 9.47 -11.72 -10.57
N ARG A 151 9.15 -12.94 -10.11
CA ARG A 151 9.46 -14.17 -10.87
C ARG A 151 8.86 -14.17 -12.27
N GLN A 152 7.63 -13.69 -12.44
CA GLN A 152 6.99 -13.59 -13.74
C GLN A 152 7.61 -12.49 -14.61
N PHE A 153 7.94 -11.37 -13.99
CA PHE A 153 8.63 -10.29 -14.67
C PHE A 153 10.00 -10.73 -15.20
N ASP A 154 10.79 -11.40 -14.36
CA ASP A 154 12.13 -11.89 -14.72
C ASP A 154 12.04 -12.92 -15.87
N ARG A 155 11.02 -13.80 -15.86
CA ARG A 155 10.79 -14.74 -16.97
C ARG A 155 10.41 -14.04 -18.28
N ALA A 156 9.62 -12.97 -18.18
CA ALA A 156 9.08 -12.27 -19.36
C ALA A 156 10.09 -11.30 -19.97
N PHE A 157 10.94 -10.69 -19.16
CA PHE A 157 11.85 -9.62 -19.58
C PHE A 157 13.32 -9.99 -19.47
N GLY A 158 13.65 -11.19 -19.01
CA GLY A 158 15.02 -11.72 -18.99
C GLY A 158 15.96 -10.94 -18.06
N ALA A 159 15.47 -10.52 -16.89
CA ALA A 159 16.28 -9.85 -15.88
C ALA A 159 17.05 -10.86 -15.02
#